data_926625ed4e29da0236ca6838b747231a
#
_entry.id   926625ed4e29da0236ca6838b747231a
#
_cell.length_a   1.000
_cell.length_b   1.000
_cell.length_c   1.000
_cell.angle_alpha   90.00
_cell.angle_beta   90.00
_cell.angle_gamma   90.00
#
_symmetry.space_group_name_H-M   'P 1'
#
loop_
_entity.id
_entity.type
_entity.pdbx_description
1 polymer ?
#
loop_
_entity_poly.entity_id
_entity_poly.type
_entity_poly.pdbx_seq_one_letter_code
_entity_poly.pdbx_strand_id
1 'polypeptide(L)'
;MKDDHQKKHHGTNAQSSEDALSHKTSGKNESEDTLTNRQGHPVTDNQNVRTVGNRGPTTLENYDFLEKISHFDRERIPERVVHARGAGAHGYFEAYGSFGDEPISKYTRAKLFQEKGKKTPAFVRFSTVNHGKHSPETLRDPRGFAVKLYTEDGNWDLVGNNLKIFFIRDPLKFPDLVHAFQPDPVTNIQDGERIFDFISQSPEATHMITFLFSPWGIPANYRQMQGSGVHAYKWVNEEGKAVLVKYHFEPKQGIRNLTQKEAEEIQGKNFNHATQDLYDAIENGDYPEWEVYAQIMSDDEHPELDFDPLDPTKLWYKDDFPWKPIGKLVLNKNPENYHAEVEQASFGTGVLVDGLDFSDDKLLQGRTFAYSDTQRYRVGANYLQLPINSPKKHVATNQEGGQMQYRVDRAEGQNPHVNYEPSIMGGLKEAKQDGKDHTPHVEGEVKREAIDRTNNFGQAGETYRRFTQFERNELITNLVNTLSTCRKEIQDQMIENFTKADPDYGKRVAEGLKKASENNSNGPIGTTDTEQAAKQAEQESHPSDPY
;
A
#
# COMPACT_ATOMS: atom_id res chain seq x y z
N MET A 1 59.56 46.40 1.03
CA MET A 1 58.21 46.88 1.40
C MET A 1 57.23 45.75 0.96
N LYS A 2 56.76 45.00 1.92
CA LYS A 2 55.76 43.95 1.72
C LYS A 2 54.44 44.51 2.24
N ASP A 3 53.45 44.65 1.38
CA ASP A 3 52.12 45.03 1.79
C ASP A 3 51.30 43.73 2.04
N ASP A 4 51.02 43.54 3.34
CA ASP A 4 50.08 42.52 3.82
C ASP A 4 48.64 43.06 3.67
N HIS A 5 47.92 42.59 2.68
CA HIS A 5 46.47 42.72 2.62
C HIS A 5 45.80 41.52 3.27
N GLN A 6 45.62 41.57 4.60
CA GLN A 6 44.68 40.73 5.30
C GLN A 6 43.24 41.10 4.89
N LYS A 7 42.62 40.28 4.04
CA LYS A 7 41.16 40.29 3.82
C LYS A 7 40.50 39.70 5.06
N LYS A 8 39.86 40.55 5.85
CA LYS A 8 38.91 40.12 6.87
C LYS A 8 37.73 39.44 6.17
N HIS A 9 37.67 38.11 6.26
CA HIS A 9 36.43 37.38 5.98
C HIS A 9 35.44 37.70 7.10
N HIS A 10 34.41 38.47 6.81
CA HIS A 10 33.22 38.50 7.62
C HIS A 10 32.53 37.16 7.46
N GLY A 11 32.62 36.31 8.46
CA GLY A 11 31.78 35.14 8.60
C GLY A 11 30.35 35.62 8.80
N THR A 12 29.55 35.56 7.75
CA THR A 12 28.11 35.59 7.89
C THR A 12 27.73 34.19 8.44
N ASN A 13 27.29 34.15 9.70
CA ASN A 13 26.59 33.01 10.25
C ASN A 13 25.45 32.66 9.27
N ALA A 14 25.58 31.59 8.56
CA ALA A 14 24.47 31.03 7.83
C ALA A 14 23.47 30.45 8.86
N GLN A 15 22.55 31.31 9.30
CA GLN A 15 21.34 30.83 9.97
C GLN A 15 20.67 29.80 9.05
N SER A 16 20.21 28.71 9.61
CA SER A 16 19.52 27.66 8.85
C SER A 16 18.36 28.30 8.07
N SER A 17 18.02 27.76 6.91
CA SER A 17 16.86 28.21 6.13
C SER A 17 15.55 28.16 6.92
N GLU A 18 15.48 27.32 7.95
CA GLU A 18 14.38 27.29 8.92
C GLU A 18 14.31 28.56 9.77
N ASP A 19 15.44 29.13 10.21
CA ASP A 19 15.45 30.38 10.96
C ASP A 19 15.07 31.60 10.09
N ALA A 20 15.45 31.59 8.83
CA ALA A 20 15.04 32.64 7.88
C ALA A 20 13.54 32.62 7.56
N LEU A 21 12.93 31.43 7.59
CA LEU A 21 11.49 31.23 7.38
C LEU A 21 10.70 31.28 8.71
N SER A 22 11.36 31.10 9.86
CA SER A 22 10.74 31.09 11.18
C SER A 22 10.55 32.46 11.83
N HIS A 23 10.97 33.54 11.21
CA HIS A 23 10.62 34.90 11.68
C HIS A 23 9.11 35.13 11.52
N LYS A 24 8.33 34.53 12.44
CA LYS A 24 7.04 35.10 12.79
C LYS A 24 7.31 36.51 13.24
N THR A 25 7.02 37.47 12.39
CA THR A 25 7.01 38.89 12.82
C THR A 25 6.02 38.97 13.96
N SER A 26 6.46 39.36 15.15
CA SER A 26 5.62 39.62 16.31
C SER A 26 4.72 40.82 16.01
N GLY A 27 3.68 40.64 15.24
CA GLY A 27 2.54 41.52 15.16
C GLY A 27 1.82 41.50 16.52
N LYS A 28 1.28 42.64 16.94
CA LYS A 28 0.46 42.74 18.16
C LYS A 28 -0.49 41.59 18.26
N ASN A 29 -0.63 40.99 19.45
CA ASN A 29 -1.52 39.93 19.90
C ASN A 29 -2.89 39.88 19.20
N GLU A 30 -2.93 39.49 17.94
CA GLU A 30 -4.11 38.93 17.33
C GLU A 30 -4.16 37.46 17.81
N SER A 31 -5.32 37.00 18.26
CA SER A 31 -5.46 35.64 18.76
C SER A 31 -5.05 34.65 17.65
N GLU A 32 -4.40 33.54 17.98
CA GLU A 32 -4.05 32.49 17.01
C GLU A 32 -5.28 31.95 16.26
N ASP A 33 -6.48 32.29 16.72
CA ASP A 33 -7.80 31.93 16.16
C ASP A 33 -8.30 32.92 15.08
N THR A 34 -7.57 33.98 14.77
CA THR A 34 -8.00 34.99 13.77
C THR A 34 -7.85 34.41 12.35
N LEU A 35 -8.94 34.43 11.58
CA LEU A 35 -8.92 34.01 10.18
C LEU A 35 -8.06 34.95 9.33
N THR A 36 -7.11 34.39 8.60
CA THR A 36 -6.30 35.12 7.62
C THR A 36 -6.44 34.55 6.23
N ASN A 37 -6.13 35.33 5.20
CA ASN A 37 -5.84 34.76 3.89
C ASN A 37 -4.45 34.07 3.91
N ARG A 38 -4.06 33.43 2.80
CA ARG A 38 -2.80 32.68 2.71
C ARG A 38 -1.53 33.56 2.69
N GLN A 39 -1.68 34.87 2.59
CA GLN A 39 -0.59 35.83 2.73
C GLN A 39 -0.45 36.36 4.16
N GLY A 40 -1.30 35.88 5.09
CA GLY A 40 -1.28 36.30 6.49
C GLY A 40 -2.11 37.56 6.80
N HIS A 41 -2.87 38.10 5.85
CA HIS A 41 -3.74 39.24 6.08
C HIS A 41 -5.02 38.81 6.82
N PRO A 42 -5.42 39.49 7.91
CA PRO A 42 -6.68 39.23 8.60
C PRO A 42 -7.89 39.40 7.67
N VAL A 43 -8.78 38.41 7.66
CA VAL A 43 -10.02 38.46 6.90
C VAL A 43 -11.14 38.95 7.80
N THR A 44 -11.61 40.20 7.54
CA THR A 44 -12.60 40.86 8.39
C THR A 44 -14.06 40.53 8.00
N ASP A 45 -14.29 40.10 6.77
CA ASP A 45 -15.58 39.62 6.29
C ASP A 45 -15.37 38.41 5.36
N ASN A 46 -15.76 37.22 5.82
CA ASN A 46 -15.65 35.95 5.08
C ASN A 46 -16.99 35.52 4.45
N GLN A 47 -18.04 36.35 4.53
CA GLN A 47 -19.39 36.02 4.07
C GLN A 47 -19.80 36.83 2.82
N ASN A 48 -19.20 38.00 2.61
CA ASN A 48 -19.59 38.91 1.55
C ASN A 48 -18.42 39.28 0.65
N VAL A 49 -18.63 39.21 -0.66
CA VAL A 49 -17.68 39.74 -1.64
C VAL A 49 -17.77 41.25 -1.69
N ARG A 50 -16.68 41.89 -2.06
CA ARG A 50 -16.60 43.34 -2.24
C ARG A 50 -17.28 43.75 -3.56
N THR A 51 -18.30 44.59 -3.48
CA THR A 51 -19.11 45.02 -4.63
C THR A 51 -19.26 46.53 -4.68
N VAL A 52 -19.64 47.04 -5.85
CA VAL A 52 -20.08 48.43 -6.03
C VAL A 52 -21.53 48.54 -5.57
N GLY A 53 -21.75 49.10 -4.35
CA GLY A 53 -23.06 49.07 -3.69
C GLY A 53 -23.46 47.63 -3.28
N ASN A 54 -24.69 47.45 -2.77
CA ASN A 54 -25.15 46.16 -2.23
C ASN A 54 -25.54 45.12 -3.27
N ARG A 55 -25.61 45.48 -4.55
CA ARG A 55 -26.04 44.63 -5.70
C ARG A 55 -25.20 44.82 -6.95
N GLY A 56 -24.14 45.65 -6.87
CA GLY A 56 -23.28 45.95 -8.00
C GLY A 56 -22.32 44.82 -8.35
N PRO A 57 -21.53 44.97 -9.41
CA PRO A 57 -20.49 43.99 -9.75
C PRO A 57 -19.42 43.91 -8.65
N THR A 58 -18.85 42.71 -8.48
CA THR A 58 -17.64 42.56 -7.68
C THR A 58 -16.42 43.15 -8.40
N THR A 59 -15.45 43.65 -7.66
CA THR A 59 -14.24 44.28 -8.21
C THR A 59 -13.07 43.30 -8.20
N LEU A 60 -12.12 43.44 -9.14
CA LEU A 60 -10.90 42.61 -9.17
C LEU A 60 -9.97 42.86 -7.96
N GLU A 61 -10.07 44.01 -7.31
CA GLU A 61 -9.33 44.33 -6.09
C GLU A 61 -9.81 43.60 -4.84
N ASN A 62 -10.82 42.70 -4.96
CA ASN A 62 -11.23 41.79 -3.90
C ASN A 62 -10.28 40.57 -3.85
N TYR A 63 -9.06 40.80 -3.34
CA TYR A 63 -8.00 39.78 -3.35
C TYR A 63 -8.37 38.55 -2.52
N ASP A 64 -9.02 38.71 -1.37
CA ASP A 64 -9.42 37.58 -0.51
C ASP A 64 -10.38 36.62 -1.24
N PHE A 65 -11.31 37.15 -2.04
CA PHE A 65 -12.19 36.34 -2.87
C PHE A 65 -11.41 35.61 -3.98
N LEU A 66 -10.52 36.32 -4.68
CA LEU A 66 -9.74 35.73 -5.78
C LEU A 66 -8.83 34.61 -5.25
N GLU A 67 -8.17 34.83 -4.12
CA GLU A 67 -7.31 33.81 -3.51
C GLU A 67 -8.11 32.59 -3.04
N LYS A 68 -9.22 32.82 -2.32
CA LYS A 68 -10.07 31.77 -1.78
C LYS A 68 -10.63 30.87 -2.87
N ILE A 69 -11.22 31.45 -3.93
CA ILE A 69 -11.84 30.68 -5.02
C ILE A 69 -10.80 29.96 -5.86
N SER A 70 -9.67 30.63 -6.19
CA SER A 70 -8.63 30.00 -6.99
C SER A 70 -7.93 28.85 -6.25
N HIS A 71 -7.83 28.91 -4.92
CA HIS A 71 -7.34 27.78 -4.13
C HIS A 71 -8.36 26.65 -4.11
N PHE A 72 -9.62 26.95 -3.84
CA PHE A 72 -10.71 25.98 -3.82
C PHE A 72 -10.80 25.15 -5.11
N ASP A 73 -10.68 25.81 -6.27
CA ASP A 73 -10.68 25.15 -7.57
C ASP A 73 -9.57 24.10 -7.76
N ARG A 74 -8.53 24.13 -6.90
CA ARG A 74 -7.33 23.27 -6.97
C ARG A 74 -7.10 22.44 -5.72
N GLU A 75 -8.11 22.30 -4.85
CA GLU A 75 -7.98 21.51 -3.61
C GLU A 75 -7.95 20.00 -3.85
N ARG A 76 -8.28 19.55 -5.05
CA ARG A 76 -8.24 18.13 -5.41
C ARG A 76 -7.01 17.83 -6.24
N ILE A 77 -6.26 16.81 -5.81
CA ILE A 77 -5.22 16.17 -6.63
C ILE A 77 -5.83 14.92 -7.31
N PRO A 78 -5.24 14.41 -8.39
CA PRO A 78 -5.67 13.13 -8.99
C PRO A 78 -5.75 12.05 -7.91
N GLU A 79 -6.84 11.28 -7.88
CA GLU A 79 -6.89 10.10 -7.02
C GLU A 79 -5.89 9.05 -7.49
N ARG A 80 -5.50 8.12 -6.61
CA ARG A 80 -4.67 6.99 -7.00
C ARG A 80 -5.42 6.14 -8.03
N VAL A 81 -4.71 5.70 -9.07
CA VAL A 81 -5.30 4.85 -10.14
C VAL A 81 -5.87 3.54 -9.59
N VAL A 82 -5.25 3.03 -8.54
CA VAL A 82 -5.75 1.98 -7.65
C VAL A 82 -5.49 2.39 -6.20
N HIS A 83 -6.21 1.84 -5.23
CA HIS A 83 -6.11 2.20 -3.81
C HIS A 83 -6.59 3.64 -3.48
N ALA A 84 -7.54 4.18 -4.24
CA ALA A 84 -8.01 5.55 -4.04
C ALA A 84 -8.72 5.73 -2.69
N ARG A 85 -9.64 4.81 -2.34
CA ARG A 85 -10.32 4.80 -1.03
C ARG A 85 -9.42 4.21 0.04
N GLY A 86 -9.23 4.92 1.17
CA GLY A 86 -8.43 4.38 2.27
C GLY A 86 -8.35 5.29 3.49
N ALA A 87 -7.73 4.78 4.54
CA ALA A 87 -7.45 5.45 5.80
C ALA A 87 -5.99 5.24 6.19
N GLY A 88 -5.45 6.06 7.06
CA GLY A 88 -4.08 5.92 7.54
C GLY A 88 -3.95 6.26 9.02
N ALA A 89 -2.89 5.74 9.64
CA ALA A 89 -2.54 6.04 11.02
C ALA A 89 -1.03 5.99 11.23
N HIS A 90 -0.56 6.76 12.19
CA HIS A 90 0.82 6.73 12.67
C HIS A 90 1.01 5.68 13.76
N GLY A 91 2.25 5.25 13.92
CA GLY A 91 2.62 4.29 14.96
C GLY A 91 4.10 4.00 14.94
N TYR A 92 4.45 2.76 15.26
CA TYR A 92 5.83 2.30 15.27
C TYR A 92 5.92 0.79 15.02
N PHE A 93 7.05 0.39 14.46
CA PHE A 93 7.51 -0.99 14.45
C PHE A 93 8.51 -1.19 15.60
N GLU A 94 8.33 -2.25 16.40
CA GLU A 94 9.25 -2.64 17.47
C GLU A 94 9.92 -3.96 17.13
N ALA A 95 11.23 -3.95 16.97
CA ALA A 95 12.02 -5.10 16.55
C ALA A 95 12.26 -6.11 17.68
N TYR A 96 12.41 -7.39 17.34
CA TYR A 96 12.76 -8.46 18.30
C TYR A 96 14.25 -8.80 18.32
N GLY A 97 15.02 -8.43 17.29
CA GLY A 97 16.48 -8.64 17.22
C GLY A 97 16.90 -10.07 16.89
N SER A 98 16.05 -11.06 17.17
CA SER A 98 16.37 -12.48 16.96
C SER A 98 15.12 -13.34 16.74
N PHE A 99 15.30 -14.51 16.18
CA PHE A 99 14.32 -15.61 16.10
C PHE A 99 14.62 -16.62 17.24
N GLY A 100 14.18 -16.33 18.46
CA GLY A 100 14.64 -17.06 19.63
C GLY A 100 16.14 -16.81 19.85
N ASP A 101 16.96 -17.85 19.76
CA ASP A 101 18.43 -17.75 19.94
C ASP A 101 19.20 -17.37 18.66
N GLU A 102 18.54 -17.34 17.51
CA GLU A 102 19.17 -17.03 16.22
C GLU A 102 19.06 -15.53 15.91
N PRO A 103 20.18 -14.77 15.82
CA PRO A 103 20.13 -13.33 15.56
C PRO A 103 19.70 -13.04 14.11
N ILE A 104 18.90 -11.99 13.92
CA ILE A 104 18.45 -11.56 12.59
C ILE A 104 19.63 -11.09 11.73
N SER A 105 20.72 -10.59 12.34
CA SER A 105 21.95 -10.18 11.66
C SER A 105 22.61 -11.27 10.81
N LYS A 106 22.31 -12.53 11.06
CA LYS A 106 22.75 -13.64 10.21
C LYS A 106 22.19 -13.53 8.79
N TYR A 107 21.01 -12.92 8.62
CA TYR A 107 20.26 -12.85 7.37
C TYR A 107 20.26 -11.47 6.75
N THR A 108 20.23 -10.41 7.54
CA THR A 108 20.23 -9.04 7.05
C THR A 108 21.03 -8.11 7.95
N ARG A 109 21.72 -7.14 7.37
CA ARG A 109 22.39 -6.07 8.10
C ARG A 109 21.51 -4.83 8.31
N ALA A 110 20.22 -4.86 7.90
CA ALA A 110 19.31 -3.75 8.07
C ALA A 110 19.14 -3.40 9.56
N LYS A 111 19.58 -2.20 9.95
CA LYS A 111 19.72 -1.78 11.35
C LYS A 111 18.42 -1.76 12.13
N LEU A 112 17.30 -1.53 11.43
CA LEU A 112 15.97 -1.48 12.09
C LEU A 112 15.60 -2.80 12.78
N PHE A 113 16.17 -3.94 12.35
CA PHE A 113 15.85 -5.27 12.90
C PHE A 113 16.82 -5.76 13.99
N GLN A 114 18.00 -5.11 14.17
CA GLN A 114 19.11 -5.68 14.91
C GLN A 114 18.94 -5.64 16.43
N GLU A 115 18.30 -4.61 16.95
CA GLU A 115 18.22 -4.35 18.39
C GLU A 115 16.82 -4.67 18.93
N LYS A 116 16.77 -5.56 19.93
CA LYS A 116 15.51 -5.91 20.60
C LYS A 116 14.90 -4.70 21.30
N GLY A 117 13.62 -4.45 21.01
CA GLY A 117 12.85 -3.34 21.59
C GLY A 117 13.07 -2.00 20.89
N LYS A 118 13.90 -1.95 19.84
CA LYS A 118 14.09 -0.75 19.03
C LYS A 118 12.78 -0.39 18.33
N LYS A 119 12.33 0.85 18.55
CA LYS A 119 11.11 1.40 17.94
C LYS A 119 11.46 2.28 16.75
N THR A 120 10.96 1.92 15.58
CA THR A 120 11.08 2.70 14.35
C THR A 120 9.71 3.35 14.07
N PRO A 121 9.61 4.68 13.97
CA PRO A 121 8.34 5.35 13.63
C PRO A 121 7.76 4.81 12.31
N ALA A 122 6.44 4.67 12.26
CA ALA A 122 5.73 4.12 11.12
C ALA A 122 4.53 4.98 10.73
N PHE A 123 4.17 4.92 9.46
CA PHE A 123 2.86 5.34 8.96
C PHE A 123 2.29 4.22 8.11
N VAL A 124 1.04 3.85 8.37
CA VAL A 124 0.35 2.80 7.62
C VAL A 124 -0.86 3.37 6.91
N ARG A 125 -1.04 2.98 5.65
CA ARG A 125 -2.24 3.28 4.89
C ARG A 125 -2.93 2.00 4.45
N PHE A 126 -4.17 1.85 4.89
CA PHE A 126 -5.11 0.81 4.42
C PHE A 126 -5.98 1.36 3.30
N SER A 127 -6.42 0.48 2.39
CA SER A 127 -7.26 0.91 1.26
C SER A 127 -8.02 -0.27 0.64
N THR A 128 -9.11 0.03 -0.09
CA THR A 128 -9.60 -0.86 -1.16
C THR A 128 -8.68 -0.73 -2.38
N VAL A 129 -8.94 -1.43 -3.48
CA VAL A 129 -8.02 -1.44 -4.64
C VAL A 129 -8.68 -0.83 -5.87
N ASN A 130 -9.77 -1.42 -6.38
CA ASN A 130 -10.27 -1.14 -7.73
C ASN A 130 -11.28 0.01 -7.82
N HIS A 131 -11.71 0.58 -6.70
CA HIS A 131 -12.80 1.53 -6.64
C HIS A 131 -12.31 2.95 -6.33
N GLY A 132 -13.11 3.95 -6.75
CA GLY A 132 -12.80 5.37 -6.54
C GLY A 132 -12.80 5.81 -5.08
N LYS A 133 -12.29 6.99 -4.81
CA LYS A 133 -12.07 7.55 -3.47
C LYS A 133 -13.31 7.59 -2.57
N HIS A 134 -14.50 7.69 -3.14
CA HIS A 134 -15.75 7.78 -2.38
C HIS A 134 -16.60 6.50 -2.42
N SER A 135 -15.98 5.38 -2.81
CA SER A 135 -16.64 4.06 -2.78
C SER A 135 -16.81 3.53 -1.34
N PRO A 136 -17.73 2.60 -1.12
CA PRO A 136 -17.87 1.90 0.15
C PRO A 136 -16.63 1.07 0.51
N GLU A 137 -16.40 0.85 1.81
CA GLU A 137 -15.26 0.06 2.30
C GLU A 137 -15.57 -1.44 2.45
N THR A 138 -16.83 -1.85 2.24
CA THR A 138 -17.28 -3.24 2.30
C THR A 138 -17.33 -3.95 0.95
N LEU A 139 -16.81 -3.33 -0.10
CA LEU A 139 -16.75 -3.97 -1.41
C LEU A 139 -15.83 -5.19 -1.40
N ARG A 140 -16.21 -6.23 -2.18
CA ARG A 140 -15.36 -7.39 -2.44
C ARG A 140 -14.17 -6.96 -3.30
N ASP A 141 -13.03 -6.79 -2.63
CA ASP A 141 -11.84 -6.21 -3.24
C ASP A 141 -10.62 -6.58 -2.37
N PRO A 142 -9.43 -6.78 -2.90
CA PRO A 142 -8.23 -6.83 -2.06
C PRO A 142 -8.11 -5.56 -1.22
N ARG A 143 -7.45 -5.63 -0.09
CA ARG A 143 -7.12 -4.44 0.71
C ARG A 143 -5.63 -4.15 0.62
N GLY A 144 -5.30 -2.89 0.33
CA GLY A 144 -3.95 -2.41 0.49
C GLY A 144 -3.54 -2.36 1.96
N PHE A 145 -2.30 -2.72 2.23
CA PHE A 145 -1.63 -2.64 3.51
C PHE A 145 -0.24 -2.07 3.27
N ALA A 146 -0.15 -0.73 3.16
CA ALA A 146 1.09 -0.05 2.85
C ALA A 146 1.73 0.52 4.11
N VAL A 147 2.95 0.09 4.42
CA VAL A 147 3.72 0.49 5.59
C VAL A 147 4.91 1.32 5.16
N LYS A 148 5.07 2.50 5.73
CA LYS A 148 6.27 3.34 5.65
C LYS A 148 6.96 3.33 6.99
N LEU A 149 8.23 2.97 7.02
CA LEU A 149 9.09 2.99 8.19
C LEU A 149 10.14 4.08 8.03
N TYR A 150 10.19 5.00 9.00
CA TYR A 150 11.16 6.09 9.03
C TYR A 150 12.39 5.65 9.83
N THR A 151 13.28 4.90 9.16
CA THR A 151 14.46 4.31 9.81
C THR A 151 15.60 5.33 9.97
N GLU A 152 16.61 4.97 10.75
CA GLU A 152 17.83 5.77 10.89
C GLU A 152 18.69 5.82 9.61
N ASP A 153 18.46 4.89 8.67
CA ASP A 153 19.17 4.82 7.39
C ASP A 153 18.36 5.42 6.22
N GLY A 154 17.17 5.92 6.49
CA GLY A 154 16.23 6.48 5.52
C GLY A 154 14.85 5.82 5.61
N ASN A 155 13.99 6.08 4.66
CA ASN A 155 12.69 5.42 4.61
C ASN A 155 12.82 3.99 4.05
N TRP A 156 12.00 3.11 4.57
CA TRP A 156 11.68 1.82 3.96
C TRP A 156 10.18 1.68 3.81
N ASP A 157 9.72 1.35 2.60
CA ASP A 157 8.32 1.12 2.31
C ASP A 157 8.04 -0.36 2.00
N LEU A 158 7.06 -0.95 2.68
CA LEU A 158 6.51 -2.26 2.33
C LEU A 158 5.08 -2.07 1.85
N VAL A 159 4.86 -2.22 0.55
CA VAL A 159 3.58 -1.95 -0.11
C VAL A 159 2.85 -3.27 -0.36
N GLY A 160 2.11 -3.71 0.67
CA GLY A 160 1.46 -5.00 0.73
C GLY A 160 -0.06 -4.98 0.55
N ASN A 161 -0.65 -6.17 0.68
CA ASN A 161 -2.08 -6.42 0.64
C ASN A 161 -2.51 -7.31 1.82
N ASN A 162 -3.83 -7.38 2.07
CA ASN A 162 -4.39 -8.35 3.02
C ASN A 162 -4.28 -9.79 2.51
N LEU A 163 -4.39 -10.01 1.20
CA LEU A 163 -4.20 -11.32 0.58
C LEU A 163 -2.73 -11.51 0.23
N LYS A 164 -2.20 -12.72 0.49
CA LYS A 164 -0.75 -13.01 0.41
C LYS A 164 -0.24 -13.25 -0.99
N ILE A 165 -1.12 -13.28 -1.97
CA ILE A 165 -0.85 -13.52 -3.39
C ILE A 165 -1.47 -12.43 -4.25
N PHE A 166 -1.15 -12.45 -5.54
CA PHE A 166 -1.69 -11.52 -6.52
C PHE A 166 -2.34 -12.25 -7.70
N PHE A 167 -3.08 -11.53 -8.54
CA PHE A 167 -3.81 -12.08 -9.70
C PHE A 167 -2.90 -12.55 -10.83
N ILE A 168 -1.80 -11.85 -11.02
CA ILE A 168 -0.90 -11.97 -12.18
C ILE A 168 0.56 -11.95 -11.71
N ARG A 169 1.44 -12.47 -12.54
CA ARG A 169 2.89 -12.53 -12.27
C ARG A 169 3.73 -11.62 -13.17
N ASP A 170 3.14 -11.09 -14.24
CA ASP A 170 3.83 -10.21 -15.18
C ASP A 170 3.24 -8.79 -15.12
N PRO A 171 4.06 -7.74 -14.91
CA PRO A 171 3.59 -6.37 -14.77
C PRO A 171 2.92 -5.81 -16.03
N LEU A 172 3.22 -6.37 -17.21
CA LEU A 172 2.60 -5.94 -18.47
C LEU A 172 1.08 -6.17 -18.49
N LYS A 173 0.59 -7.18 -17.74
CA LYS A 173 -0.84 -7.47 -17.60
C LYS A 173 -1.57 -6.55 -16.61
N PHE A 174 -0.83 -5.76 -15.80
CA PHE A 174 -1.46 -5.00 -14.72
C PHE A 174 -2.48 -3.95 -15.20
N PRO A 175 -2.19 -3.13 -16.22
CA PRO A 175 -3.19 -2.19 -16.73
C PRO A 175 -4.47 -2.88 -17.25
N ASP A 176 -4.34 -4.00 -17.95
CA ASP A 176 -5.47 -4.75 -18.49
C ASP A 176 -6.31 -5.38 -17.39
N LEU A 177 -5.68 -5.94 -16.36
CA LEU A 177 -6.35 -6.43 -15.15
C LEU A 177 -7.18 -5.31 -14.52
N VAL A 178 -6.58 -4.14 -14.31
CA VAL A 178 -7.26 -2.99 -13.68
C VAL A 178 -8.42 -2.50 -14.56
N HIS A 179 -8.22 -2.39 -15.87
CA HIS A 179 -9.29 -2.01 -16.81
C HIS A 179 -10.47 -2.99 -16.78
N ALA A 180 -10.22 -4.29 -16.61
CA ALA A 180 -11.29 -5.28 -16.50
C ALA A 180 -12.11 -5.12 -15.21
N PHE A 181 -11.47 -4.70 -14.11
CA PHE A 181 -12.12 -4.45 -12.82
C PHE A 181 -12.73 -3.05 -12.68
N GLN A 182 -12.39 -2.13 -13.56
CA GLN A 182 -12.98 -0.78 -13.58
C GLN A 182 -14.34 -0.77 -14.31
N PRO A 183 -15.17 0.28 -14.08
CA PRO A 183 -16.39 0.46 -14.82
C PRO A 183 -16.19 0.44 -16.34
N ASP A 184 -17.21 -0.03 -17.04
CA ASP A 184 -17.24 -0.05 -18.51
C ASP A 184 -16.94 1.36 -19.09
N PRO A 185 -16.05 1.49 -20.08
CA PRO A 185 -15.59 2.78 -20.58
C PRO A 185 -16.68 3.57 -21.37
N VAL A 186 -17.80 2.92 -21.72
CA VAL A 186 -18.92 3.57 -22.42
C VAL A 186 -20.04 3.95 -21.46
N THR A 187 -20.43 3.02 -20.58
CA THR A 187 -21.58 3.18 -19.69
C THR A 187 -21.20 3.72 -18.32
N ASN A 188 -19.92 3.60 -17.92
CA ASN A 188 -19.40 3.86 -16.57
C ASN A 188 -20.09 3.02 -15.48
N ILE A 189 -20.56 1.81 -15.84
CA ILE A 189 -21.20 0.86 -14.94
C ILE A 189 -20.22 -0.26 -14.62
N GLN A 190 -20.13 -0.67 -13.34
CA GLN A 190 -19.38 -1.85 -12.92
C GLN A 190 -20.03 -3.11 -13.51
N ASP A 191 -19.22 -3.96 -14.13
CA ASP A 191 -19.69 -5.15 -14.83
C ASP A 191 -18.86 -6.38 -14.47
N GLY A 192 -19.52 -7.37 -13.86
CA GLY A 192 -18.90 -8.64 -13.50
C GLY A 192 -18.47 -9.48 -14.71
N GLU A 193 -19.13 -9.32 -15.86
CA GLU A 193 -18.78 -10.01 -17.10
C GLU A 193 -17.38 -9.62 -17.57
N ARG A 194 -17.04 -8.32 -17.53
CA ARG A 194 -15.71 -7.81 -17.89
C ARG A 194 -14.62 -8.41 -17.02
N ILE A 195 -14.89 -8.50 -15.71
CA ILE A 195 -13.97 -9.11 -14.74
C ILE A 195 -13.68 -10.57 -15.11
N PHE A 196 -14.73 -11.36 -15.27
CA PHE A 196 -14.58 -12.77 -15.55
C PHE A 196 -14.16 -13.09 -16.98
N ASP A 197 -14.38 -12.19 -17.94
CA ASP A 197 -13.80 -12.31 -19.28
C ASP A 197 -12.27 -12.31 -19.20
N PHE A 198 -11.66 -11.32 -18.56
CA PHE A 198 -10.21 -11.28 -18.35
C PHE A 198 -9.69 -12.45 -17.52
N ILE A 199 -10.37 -12.76 -16.41
CA ILE A 199 -9.94 -13.81 -15.47
C ILE A 199 -10.03 -15.19 -16.12
N SER A 200 -11.05 -15.48 -16.92
CA SER A 200 -11.22 -16.77 -17.61
C SER A 200 -10.05 -17.09 -18.54
N GLN A 201 -9.44 -16.04 -19.13
CA GLN A 201 -8.29 -16.14 -20.02
C GLN A 201 -6.95 -16.00 -19.28
N SER A 202 -6.96 -15.82 -17.96
CA SER A 202 -5.77 -15.68 -17.11
C SER A 202 -5.75 -16.75 -16.03
N PRO A 203 -5.38 -18.00 -16.35
CA PRO A 203 -5.46 -19.15 -15.42
C PRO A 203 -4.64 -18.96 -14.14
N GLU A 204 -3.57 -18.16 -14.17
CA GLU A 204 -2.80 -17.78 -12.99
C GLU A 204 -3.62 -17.03 -11.92
N ALA A 205 -4.71 -16.38 -12.31
CA ALA A 205 -5.58 -15.65 -11.39
C ALA A 205 -6.53 -16.56 -10.60
N THR A 206 -6.66 -17.84 -10.95
CA THR A 206 -7.60 -18.78 -10.30
C THR A 206 -7.39 -18.83 -8.78
N HIS A 207 -6.15 -18.83 -8.31
CA HIS A 207 -5.82 -18.85 -6.89
C HIS A 207 -6.28 -17.57 -6.17
N MET A 208 -6.00 -16.41 -6.74
CA MET A 208 -6.43 -15.14 -6.17
C MET A 208 -7.96 -14.98 -6.16
N ILE A 209 -8.64 -15.44 -7.22
CA ILE A 209 -10.12 -15.45 -7.29
C ILE A 209 -10.72 -16.35 -6.23
N THR A 210 -10.09 -17.48 -5.92
CA THR A 210 -10.52 -18.39 -4.84
C THR A 210 -10.51 -17.66 -3.48
N PHE A 211 -9.48 -16.89 -3.17
CA PHE A 211 -9.46 -16.04 -1.98
C PHE A 211 -10.47 -14.89 -2.07
N LEU A 212 -10.48 -14.16 -3.18
CA LEU A 212 -11.26 -12.94 -3.32
C LEU A 212 -12.77 -13.17 -3.22
N PHE A 213 -13.27 -14.27 -3.75
CA PHE A 213 -14.70 -14.61 -3.71
C PHE A 213 -15.11 -15.37 -2.45
N SER A 214 -14.17 -15.82 -1.63
CA SER A 214 -14.42 -16.31 -0.28
C SER A 214 -14.69 -15.14 0.69
N PRO A 215 -15.01 -15.37 1.96
CA PRO A 215 -15.09 -14.33 2.98
C PRO A 215 -13.80 -13.49 3.12
N TRP A 216 -12.63 -14.04 2.82
CA TRP A 216 -11.33 -13.33 2.87
C TRP A 216 -11.25 -12.10 1.96
N GLY A 217 -12.12 -12.00 0.94
CA GLY A 217 -12.24 -10.84 0.08
C GLY A 217 -12.90 -9.62 0.71
N ILE A 218 -13.54 -9.77 1.88
CA ILE A 218 -14.20 -8.67 2.59
C ILE A 218 -13.80 -8.69 4.08
N PRO A 219 -12.63 -8.18 4.47
CA PRO A 219 -12.28 -8.02 5.88
C PRO A 219 -13.31 -7.15 6.62
N ALA A 220 -13.62 -7.50 7.87
CA ALA A 220 -14.60 -6.79 8.68
C ALA A 220 -14.25 -5.31 8.89
N ASN A 221 -12.97 -5.03 9.08
CA ASN A 221 -12.40 -3.68 9.19
C ASN A 221 -10.88 -3.75 8.98
N TYR A 222 -10.18 -2.60 9.06
CA TYR A 222 -8.72 -2.55 8.86
C TYR A 222 -7.92 -3.14 10.01
N ARG A 223 -8.45 -3.16 11.23
CA ARG A 223 -7.77 -3.69 12.41
C ARG A 223 -7.78 -5.22 12.47
N GLN A 224 -8.80 -5.85 11.94
CA GLN A 224 -9.02 -7.31 11.98
C GLN A 224 -8.66 -7.98 10.66
N MET A 225 -7.75 -7.42 9.89
CA MET A 225 -7.21 -8.06 8.69
C MET A 225 -5.70 -8.27 8.81
N GLN A 226 -5.24 -9.36 8.23
CA GLN A 226 -3.82 -9.62 8.05
C GLN A 226 -3.23 -8.72 6.96
N GLY A 227 -1.89 -8.68 6.90
CA GLY A 227 -1.15 -8.03 5.83
C GLY A 227 -0.04 -8.93 5.29
N SER A 228 0.37 -8.72 4.05
CA SER A 228 1.49 -9.42 3.42
C SER A 228 2.23 -8.52 2.46
N GLY A 229 3.56 -8.70 2.36
CA GLY A 229 4.36 -8.06 1.32
C GLY A 229 4.07 -8.61 -0.08
N VAL A 230 3.36 -9.75 -0.20
CA VAL A 230 3.04 -10.48 -1.44
C VAL A 230 4.27 -11.08 -2.11
N HIS A 231 5.23 -10.24 -2.48
CA HIS A 231 6.46 -10.60 -3.19
C HIS A 231 7.49 -11.30 -2.30
N ALA A 232 8.38 -12.03 -2.93
CA ALA A 232 9.68 -12.33 -2.35
C ALA A 232 10.61 -11.13 -2.54
N TYR A 233 11.20 -10.65 -1.43
CA TYR A 233 12.27 -9.65 -1.40
C TYR A 233 13.58 -10.35 -1.06
N LYS A 234 14.68 -9.61 -0.97
CA LYS A 234 15.95 -10.14 -0.47
C LYS A 234 16.37 -9.46 0.83
N TRP A 235 16.91 -10.24 1.75
CA TRP A 235 17.72 -9.78 2.86
C TRP A 235 19.19 -10.06 2.56
N VAL A 236 20.04 -9.08 2.86
CA VAL A 236 21.49 -9.15 2.61
C VAL A 236 22.24 -8.93 3.92
N ASN A 237 23.10 -9.87 4.29
CA ASN A 237 23.90 -9.79 5.52
C ASN A 237 25.22 -9.02 5.31
N GLU A 238 26.06 -8.92 6.35
CA GLU A 238 27.36 -8.23 6.32
C GLU A 238 28.35 -8.83 5.31
N GLU A 239 28.26 -10.14 5.04
CA GLU A 239 29.11 -10.83 4.07
C GLU A 239 28.62 -10.67 2.62
N GLY A 240 27.48 -9.96 2.39
CA GLY A 240 26.85 -9.82 1.07
C GLY A 240 26.06 -11.06 0.64
N LYS A 241 25.82 -12.01 1.55
CA LYS A 241 24.99 -13.17 1.26
C LYS A 241 23.52 -12.80 1.35
N ALA A 242 22.76 -13.15 0.30
CA ALA A 242 21.32 -12.92 0.23
C ALA A 242 20.50 -14.15 0.60
N VAL A 243 19.28 -13.90 1.07
CA VAL A 243 18.19 -14.86 1.20
C VAL A 243 16.90 -14.23 0.70
N LEU A 244 15.98 -15.04 0.16
CA LEU A 244 14.64 -14.60 -0.17
C LEU A 244 13.81 -14.46 1.10
N VAL A 245 12.93 -13.45 1.15
CA VAL A 245 12.06 -13.18 2.30
C VAL A 245 10.67 -12.76 1.87
N LYS A 246 9.63 -13.33 2.50
CA LYS A 246 8.25 -12.82 2.46
C LYS A 246 7.85 -12.31 3.84
N TYR A 247 7.12 -11.17 3.87
CA TYR A 247 6.66 -10.51 5.09
C TYR A 247 5.17 -10.75 5.32
N HIS A 248 4.81 -10.98 6.60
CA HIS A 248 3.43 -11.17 7.03
C HIS A 248 3.13 -10.34 8.28
N PHE A 249 1.90 -9.83 8.37
CA PHE A 249 1.38 -9.09 9.51
C PHE A 249 0.13 -9.82 10.01
N GLU A 250 0.17 -10.36 11.21
CA GLU A 250 -0.94 -11.07 11.84
C GLU A 250 -1.58 -10.20 12.93
N PRO A 251 -2.88 -9.82 12.80
CA PRO A 251 -3.50 -8.93 13.76
C PRO A 251 -3.72 -9.61 15.10
N LYS A 252 -3.27 -9.00 16.19
CA LYS A 252 -3.51 -9.51 17.55
C LYS A 252 -4.97 -9.39 17.98
N GLN A 253 -5.75 -8.55 17.29
CA GLN A 253 -7.19 -8.41 17.46
C GLN A 253 -7.98 -9.59 16.85
N GLY A 254 -7.28 -10.56 16.24
CA GLY A 254 -7.86 -11.65 15.48
C GLY A 254 -8.31 -11.24 14.08
N ILE A 255 -8.54 -12.23 13.22
CA ILE A 255 -9.01 -12.04 11.85
C ILE A 255 -10.52 -12.21 11.83
N ARG A 256 -11.22 -11.27 11.21
CA ARG A 256 -12.66 -11.35 10.96
C ARG A 256 -12.96 -10.90 9.54
N ASN A 257 -13.80 -11.67 8.85
CA ASN A 257 -14.28 -11.36 7.51
C ASN A 257 -15.81 -11.27 7.51
N LEU A 258 -16.37 -10.53 6.56
CA LEU A 258 -17.81 -10.38 6.39
C LEU A 258 -18.33 -11.33 5.32
N THR A 259 -19.55 -11.81 5.51
CA THR A 259 -20.36 -12.36 4.42
C THR A 259 -20.79 -11.24 3.47
N GLN A 260 -21.19 -11.58 2.26
CA GLN A 260 -21.72 -10.61 1.29
C GLN A 260 -22.92 -9.83 1.88
N LYS A 261 -23.79 -10.50 2.60
CA LYS A 261 -24.97 -9.89 3.22
C LYS A 261 -24.60 -8.90 4.34
N GLU A 262 -23.72 -9.28 5.25
CA GLU A 262 -23.24 -8.36 6.29
C GLU A 262 -22.59 -7.12 5.66
N ALA A 263 -21.80 -7.31 4.59
CA ALA A 263 -21.19 -6.23 3.86
C ALA A 263 -22.22 -5.24 3.27
N GLU A 264 -23.29 -5.76 2.65
CA GLU A 264 -24.38 -4.95 2.10
C GLU A 264 -25.17 -4.19 3.18
N GLU A 265 -25.43 -4.83 4.32
CA GLU A 265 -26.11 -4.20 5.47
C GLU A 265 -25.26 -3.06 6.07
N ILE A 266 -23.96 -3.28 6.24
CA ILE A 266 -23.04 -2.26 6.73
C ILE A 266 -22.94 -1.11 5.73
N GLN A 267 -22.79 -1.42 4.45
CA GLN A 267 -22.72 -0.44 3.36
C GLN A 267 -23.94 0.48 3.34
N GLY A 268 -25.13 -0.07 3.54
CA GLY A 268 -26.38 0.69 3.58
C GLY A 268 -26.49 1.64 4.77
N LYS A 269 -25.74 1.37 5.86
CA LYS A 269 -25.76 2.19 7.11
C LYS A 269 -24.58 3.15 7.20
N ASN A 270 -23.38 2.68 6.89
CA ASN A 270 -22.14 3.44 7.01
C ASN A 270 -21.07 2.89 6.06
N PHE A 271 -20.95 3.47 4.89
CA PHE A 271 -19.92 3.05 3.92
C PHE A 271 -18.48 3.49 4.29
N ASN A 272 -18.30 4.27 5.36
CA ASN A 272 -17.01 4.67 5.94
C ASN A 272 -16.63 3.83 7.18
N HIS A 273 -17.27 2.68 7.38
CA HIS A 273 -17.22 1.96 8.66
C HIS A 273 -15.80 1.57 9.09
N ALA A 274 -14.94 1.14 8.17
CA ALA A 274 -13.58 0.70 8.49
C ALA A 274 -12.65 1.89 8.82
N THR A 275 -12.81 3.01 8.12
CA THR A 275 -12.13 4.27 8.47
C THR A 275 -12.54 4.76 9.84
N GLN A 276 -13.85 4.76 10.13
CA GLN A 276 -14.37 5.17 11.44
C GLN A 276 -13.90 4.25 12.56
N ASP A 277 -13.99 2.92 12.37
CA ASP A 277 -13.52 1.93 13.33
C ASP A 277 -12.05 2.12 13.71
N LEU A 278 -11.18 2.34 12.71
CA LEU A 278 -9.75 2.58 12.95
C LEU A 278 -9.53 3.88 13.74
N TYR A 279 -10.21 4.95 13.34
CA TYR A 279 -10.08 6.26 13.97
C TYR A 279 -10.55 6.20 15.43
N ASP A 280 -11.75 5.69 15.67
CA ASP A 280 -12.37 5.62 17.01
C ASP A 280 -11.56 4.71 17.96
N ALA A 281 -11.03 3.58 17.46
CA ALA A 281 -10.21 2.70 18.26
C ALA A 281 -8.93 3.40 18.76
N ILE A 282 -8.25 4.14 17.89
CA ILE A 282 -7.03 4.87 18.26
C ILE A 282 -7.35 6.02 19.23
N GLU A 283 -8.43 6.78 18.99
CA GLU A 283 -8.88 7.85 19.92
C GLU A 283 -9.22 7.31 21.31
N ASN A 284 -9.79 6.13 21.38
CA ASN A 284 -10.14 5.47 22.64
C ASN A 284 -8.95 4.76 23.32
N GLY A 285 -7.76 4.75 22.71
CA GLY A 285 -6.57 4.08 23.24
C GLY A 285 -6.55 2.56 23.00
N ASP A 286 -7.48 2.03 22.19
CA ASP A 286 -7.50 0.64 21.74
C ASP A 286 -6.63 0.51 20.50
N TYR A 287 -5.31 0.52 20.72
CA TYR A 287 -4.31 0.57 19.66
C TYR A 287 -4.20 -0.76 18.92
N PRO A 288 -4.51 -0.80 17.61
CA PRO A 288 -4.35 -2.02 16.85
C PRO A 288 -2.87 -2.42 16.72
N GLU A 289 -2.62 -3.72 16.87
CA GLU A 289 -1.29 -4.32 16.87
C GLU A 289 -1.24 -5.54 15.94
N TRP A 290 -0.16 -5.66 15.18
CA TRP A 290 0.16 -6.83 14.36
C TRP A 290 1.49 -7.42 14.77
N GLU A 291 1.53 -8.73 14.93
CA GLU A 291 2.78 -9.47 14.96
C GLU A 291 3.35 -9.52 13.54
N VAL A 292 4.64 -9.20 13.39
CA VAL A 292 5.30 -9.15 12.08
C VAL A 292 6.23 -10.34 11.93
N TYR A 293 6.06 -11.07 10.84
CA TYR A 293 6.81 -12.28 10.55
C TYR A 293 7.58 -12.17 9.23
N ALA A 294 8.68 -12.91 9.15
CA ALA A 294 9.39 -13.23 7.92
C ALA A 294 9.33 -14.73 7.65
N GLN A 295 9.10 -15.12 6.39
CA GLN A 295 9.46 -16.44 5.87
C GLN A 295 10.76 -16.29 5.12
N ILE A 296 11.69 -17.20 5.32
CA ILE A 296 13.04 -17.14 4.75
C ILE A 296 13.28 -18.38 3.92
N MET A 297 13.79 -18.19 2.69
CA MET A 297 14.23 -19.23 1.77
C MET A 297 15.64 -18.88 1.27
N SER A 298 16.48 -19.86 0.97
CA SER A 298 17.76 -19.56 0.33
C SER A 298 17.55 -18.91 -1.05
N ASP A 299 18.52 -18.11 -1.51
CA ASP A 299 18.47 -17.46 -2.84
C ASP A 299 19.05 -18.41 -3.92
N ASP A 300 18.53 -19.65 -3.94
CA ASP A 300 18.89 -20.71 -4.89
C ASP A 300 17.71 -20.99 -5.84
N GLU A 301 17.90 -21.86 -6.84
CA GLU A 301 16.89 -22.14 -7.83
C GLU A 301 15.70 -22.98 -7.36
N HIS A 302 15.82 -23.72 -6.25
CA HIS A 302 14.78 -24.58 -5.67
C HIS A 302 14.07 -25.50 -6.69
N PRO A 303 14.79 -26.36 -7.42
CA PRO A 303 14.20 -27.23 -8.43
C PRO A 303 13.25 -28.29 -7.84
N GLU A 304 13.27 -28.51 -6.54
CA GLU A 304 12.38 -29.42 -5.81
C GLU A 304 10.93 -28.89 -5.67
N LEU A 305 10.73 -27.58 -5.82
CA LEU A 305 9.41 -26.97 -5.75
C LEU A 305 8.68 -27.08 -7.10
N ASP A 306 7.37 -27.31 -7.06
CA ASP A 306 6.50 -27.33 -8.23
C ASP A 306 6.09 -25.92 -8.71
N PHE A 307 6.58 -24.89 -8.03
CA PHE A 307 6.36 -23.47 -8.35
C PHE A 307 7.67 -22.68 -8.26
N ASP A 308 7.70 -21.51 -8.91
CA ASP A 308 8.79 -20.55 -8.78
C ASP A 308 8.61 -19.75 -7.48
N PRO A 309 9.61 -19.70 -6.57
CA PRO A 309 9.57 -18.88 -5.36
C PRO A 309 9.27 -17.40 -5.60
N LEU A 310 9.59 -16.89 -6.78
CA LEU A 310 9.37 -15.49 -7.18
C LEU A 310 7.99 -15.27 -7.83
N ASP A 311 7.17 -16.32 -7.98
CA ASP A 311 5.81 -16.18 -8.52
C ASP A 311 4.88 -15.57 -7.46
N PRO A 312 4.41 -14.30 -7.64
CA PRO A 312 3.54 -13.65 -6.65
C PRO A 312 2.12 -14.23 -6.60
N THR A 313 1.78 -15.20 -7.45
CA THR A 313 0.51 -15.95 -7.38
C THR A 313 0.60 -17.16 -6.45
N LYS A 314 1.77 -17.40 -5.83
CA LYS A 314 2.08 -18.57 -5.01
C LYS A 314 2.30 -18.22 -3.54
N LEU A 315 1.77 -19.08 -2.67
CA LEU A 315 2.08 -19.09 -1.25
C LEU A 315 3.38 -19.86 -0.97
N TRP A 316 4.08 -19.45 0.05
CA TRP A 316 5.03 -20.29 0.76
C TRP A 316 4.29 -20.83 1.99
N TYR A 317 3.90 -22.09 1.97
CA TYR A 317 3.13 -22.65 3.07
C TYR A 317 3.90 -22.64 4.38
N LYS A 318 3.23 -22.33 5.50
CA LYS A 318 3.83 -22.29 6.85
C LYS A 318 4.47 -23.62 7.25
N ASP A 319 3.91 -24.72 6.79
CA ASP A 319 4.39 -26.07 7.11
C ASP A 319 5.79 -26.32 6.53
N ASP A 320 6.06 -25.76 5.35
CA ASP A 320 7.34 -25.90 4.63
C ASP A 320 8.30 -24.74 4.94
N PHE A 321 7.77 -23.53 5.09
CA PHE A 321 8.52 -22.31 5.36
C PHE A 321 7.95 -21.60 6.61
N PRO A 322 8.43 -21.97 7.81
CA PRO A 322 7.87 -21.45 9.06
C PRO A 322 7.97 -19.92 9.19
N TRP A 323 6.93 -19.32 9.74
CA TRP A 323 6.91 -17.91 10.07
C TRP A 323 7.81 -17.61 11.25
N LYS A 324 8.80 -16.75 11.06
CA LYS A 324 9.75 -16.30 12.08
C LYS A 324 9.36 -14.91 12.55
N PRO A 325 9.02 -14.70 13.84
CA PRO A 325 8.62 -13.39 14.34
C PRO A 325 9.82 -12.42 14.34
N ILE A 326 9.65 -11.25 13.72
CA ILE A 326 10.71 -10.22 13.61
C ILE A 326 10.43 -8.97 14.40
N GLY A 327 9.20 -8.78 14.84
CA GLY A 327 8.76 -7.60 15.58
C GLY A 327 7.26 -7.47 15.62
N LYS A 328 6.80 -6.31 16.07
CA LYS A 328 5.39 -5.93 16.07
C LYS A 328 5.18 -4.53 15.51
N LEU A 329 4.04 -4.33 14.89
CA LEU A 329 3.57 -3.04 14.40
C LEU A 329 2.40 -2.58 15.25
N VAL A 330 2.48 -1.35 15.78
CA VAL A 330 1.42 -0.74 16.61
C VAL A 330 1.02 0.58 16.00
N LEU A 331 -0.28 0.86 15.89
CA LEU A 331 -0.80 2.15 15.44
C LEU A 331 -1.45 2.87 16.63
N ASN A 332 -0.95 4.05 16.98
CA ASN A 332 -1.31 4.74 18.22
C ASN A 332 -1.57 6.24 18.07
N LYS A 333 -1.60 6.76 16.85
CA LYS A 333 -1.93 8.17 16.61
C LYS A 333 -2.68 8.32 15.28
N ASN A 334 -3.82 9.02 15.32
CA ASN A 334 -4.57 9.42 14.15
C ASN A 334 -3.85 10.54 13.37
N PRO A 335 -4.09 10.69 12.04
CA PRO A 335 -3.64 11.85 11.29
C PRO A 335 -4.29 13.13 11.82
N GLU A 336 -3.54 14.23 11.81
CA GLU A 336 -4.06 15.56 12.13
C GLU A 336 -4.80 16.16 10.92
N ASN A 337 -4.41 15.80 9.71
CA ASN A 337 -5.07 16.22 8.48
C ASN A 337 -5.05 15.11 7.43
N TYR A 338 -6.23 14.69 6.98
CA TYR A 338 -6.35 13.60 6.02
C TYR A 338 -5.65 13.90 4.68
N HIS A 339 -5.80 15.12 4.15
CA HIS A 339 -5.18 15.47 2.86
C HIS A 339 -3.66 15.49 2.95
N ALA A 340 -3.12 16.14 3.97
CA ALA A 340 -1.67 16.26 4.15
C ALA A 340 -0.98 14.93 4.43
N GLU A 341 -1.60 14.07 5.24
CA GLU A 341 -0.93 12.89 5.79
C GLU A 341 -1.40 11.56 5.18
N VAL A 342 -2.62 11.49 4.63
CA VAL A 342 -3.17 10.25 4.04
C VAL A 342 -3.28 10.34 2.52
N GLU A 343 -3.85 11.44 2.00
CA GLU A 343 -4.03 11.62 0.56
C GLU A 343 -2.70 11.82 -0.16
N GLN A 344 -1.80 12.61 0.41
CA GLN A 344 -0.48 12.90 -0.17
C GLN A 344 0.61 11.89 0.24
N ALA A 345 0.30 10.92 1.12
CA ALA A 345 1.25 9.85 1.45
C ALA A 345 1.63 9.07 0.19
N SER A 346 2.93 8.93 -0.01
CA SER A 346 3.54 8.31 -1.18
C SER A 346 4.34 7.10 -0.74
N PHE A 347 4.01 5.94 -1.30
CA PHE A 347 4.70 4.68 -1.03
C PHE A 347 5.37 4.18 -2.31
N GLY A 348 6.42 3.39 -2.17
CA GLY A 348 7.09 2.79 -3.31
C GLY A 348 7.87 1.53 -2.94
N THR A 349 7.73 0.47 -3.73
CA THR A 349 8.47 -0.79 -3.52
C THR A 349 9.98 -0.63 -3.69
N GLY A 350 10.42 0.44 -4.37
CA GLY A 350 11.83 0.78 -4.55
C GLY A 350 12.45 1.57 -3.39
N VAL A 351 11.68 1.88 -2.35
CA VAL A 351 12.17 2.61 -1.17
C VAL A 351 12.71 1.59 -0.16
N LEU A 352 14.00 1.32 -0.24
CA LEU A 352 14.72 0.33 0.56
C LEU A 352 15.85 0.98 1.36
N VAL A 353 16.30 0.31 2.40
CA VAL A 353 17.49 0.65 3.17
C VAL A 353 18.53 -0.46 3.07
N ASP A 354 19.78 -0.18 3.43
CA ASP A 354 20.86 -1.15 3.38
C ASP A 354 20.53 -2.44 4.13
N GLY A 355 20.91 -3.58 3.57
CA GLY A 355 20.53 -4.91 4.04
C GLY A 355 19.19 -5.44 3.52
N LEU A 356 18.45 -4.64 2.74
CA LEU A 356 17.22 -5.02 2.02
C LEU A 356 17.44 -4.82 0.52
N ASP A 357 16.97 -5.77 -0.29
CA ASP A 357 17.18 -5.70 -1.73
C ASP A 357 15.99 -6.29 -2.50
N PHE A 358 16.00 -6.09 -3.82
CA PHE A 358 15.03 -6.63 -4.75
C PHE A 358 15.31 -8.11 -5.03
N SER A 359 14.25 -8.85 -5.29
CA SER A 359 14.34 -10.12 -6.00
C SER A 359 14.09 -9.92 -7.50
N ASP A 360 14.27 -10.99 -8.27
CA ASP A 360 14.00 -11.02 -9.70
C ASP A 360 12.50 -11.26 -10.03
N ASP A 361 11.60 -11.09 -9.07
CA ASP A 361 10.16 -11.06 -9.28
C ASP A 361 9.80 -9.95 -10.28
N LYS A 362 9.34 -10.32 -11.46
CA LYS A 362 9.02 -9.39 -12.56
C LYS A 362 7.99 -8.35 -12.15
N LEU A 363 6.97 -8.78 -11.39
CA LEU A 363 5.91 -7.88 -10.94
C LEU A 363 6.45 -6.86 -9.92
N LEU A 364 7.30 -7.29 -8.98
CA LEU A 364 7.95 -6.39 -8.02
C LEU A 364 8.75 -5.30 -8.73
N GLN A 365 9.55 -5.68 -9.73
CA GLN A 365 10.37 -4.73 -10.48
C GLN A 365 9.53 -3.74 -11.29
N GLY A 366 8.44 -4.19 -11.93
CA GLY A 366 7.48 -3.30 -12.61
C GLY A 366 6.80 -2.33 -11.65
N ARG A 367 6.48 -2.77 -10.43
CA ARG A 367 5.92 -1.92 -9.37
C ARG A 367 6.88 -0.81 -8.96
N THR A 368 8.18 -1.05 -8.96
CA THR A 368 9.20 -0.06 -8.60
C THR A 368 9.12 1.17 -9.49
N PHE A 369 8.99 0.98 -10.81
CA PHE A 369 8.78 2.09 -11.74
C PHE A 369 7.41 2.75 -11.53
N ALA A 370 6.33 1.97 -11.49
CA ALA A 370 4.96 2.47 -11.48
C ALA A 370 4.67 3.39 -10.27
N TYR A 371 5.11 3.03 -9.07
CA TYR A 371 4.93 3.87 -7.88
C TYR A 371 5.72 5.16 -7.96
N SER A 372 6.94 5.11 -8.42
CA SER A 372 7.79 6.28 -8.57
C SER A 372 7.22 7.28 -9.59
N ASP A 373 6.66 6.80 -10.69
CA ASP A 373 6.03 7.60 -11.73
C ASP A 373 4.73 8.26 -11.24
N THR A 374 3.82 7.46 -10.67
CA THR A 374 2.50 7.96 -10.26
C THR A 374 2.58 9.04 -9.17
N GLN A 375 3.55 8.99 -8.25
CA GLN A 375 3.69 9.99 -7.20
C GLN A 375 4.12 11.35 -7.75
N ARG A 376 4.99 11.36 -8.76
CA ARG A 376 5.39 12.60 -9.45
C ARG A 376 4.24 13.25 -10.19
N TYR A 377 3.34 12.46 -10.76
CA TYR A 377 2.11 12.94 -11.40
C TYR A 377 1.07 13.44 -10.39
N ARG A 378 0.77 12.65 -9.34
CA ARG A 378 -0.31 12.94 -8.40
C ARG A 378 0.00 14.09 -7.43
N VAL A 379 1.21 14.10 -6.89
CA VAL A 379 1.62 14.98 -5.79
C VAL A 379 2.59 16.07 -6.26
N GLY A 380 3.49 15.74 -7.15
CA GLY A 380 4.44 16.67 -7.74
C GLY A 380 5.89 16.19 -7.64
N ALA A 381 6.80 16.89 -8.36
CA ALA A 381 8.19 16.51 -8.48
C ALA A 381 8.91 16.37 -7.12
N ASN A 382 8.61 17.25 -6.18
CA ASN A 382 9.23 17.29 -4.85
C ASN A 382 8.36 16.68 -3.74
N TYR A 383 7.55 15.68 -4.06
CA TYR A 383 6.68 15.00 -3.09
C TYR A 383 7.42 14.43 -1.87
N LEU A 384 8.70 14.10 -2.01
CA LEU A 384 9.55 13.60 -0.93
C LEU A 384 9.90 14.68 0.12
N GLN A 385 9.65 15.95 -0.15
CA GLN A 385 9.82 17.04 0.84
C GLN A 385 8.59 17.25 1.74
N LEU A 386 7.44 16.66 1.40
CA LEU A 386 6.28 16.68 2.28
C LEU A 386 6.58 15.90 3.57
N PRO A 387 6.20 16.42 4.75
CA PRO A 387 6.54 15.82 6.05
C PRO A 387 6.20 14.34 6.16
N ILE A 388 5.05 13.92 5.57
CA ILE A 388 4.61 12.51 5.58
C ILE A 388 5.51 11.61 4.72
N ASN A 389 6.15 12.15 3.69
CA ASN A 389 7.00 11.40 2.75
C ASN A 389 8.49 11.55 3.05
N SER A 390 8.85 12.62 3.75
CA SER A 390 10.25 12.94 4.05
C SER A 390 10.84 11.94 5.05
N PRO A 391 12.08 11.49 4.85
CA PRO A 391 12.80 10.74 5.88
C PRO A 391 12.95 11.54 7.16
N LYS A 392 13.02 10.87 8.31
CA LYS A 392 13.40 11.49 9.58
C LYS A 392 14.92 11.69 9.72
N LYS A 393 15.68 11.03 8.86
CA LYS A 393 17.12 11.23 8.70
C LYS A 393 17.38 12.51 7.89
N HIS A 394 18.49 13.17 8.19
CA HIS A 394 18.99 14.28 7.37
C HIS A 394 19.19 13.84 5.91
N VAL A 395 18.67 14.65 4.99
CA VAL A 395 18.80 14.43 3.54
C VAL A 395 19.79 15.44 2.97
N ALA A 396 20.88 14.94 2.40
CA ALA A 396 21.84 15.73 1.65
C ALA A 396 21.85 15.25 0.21
N THR A 397 21.44 16.11 -0.74
CA THR A 397 21.30 15.77 -2.15
C THR A 397 21.72 16.93 -3.04
N ASN A 398 22.21 16.62 -4.23
CA ASN A 398 22.51 17.60 -5.29
C ASN A 398 21.26 17.96 -6.12
N GLN A 399 20.10 17.32 -5.90
CA GLN A 399 18.83 17.63 -6.53
C GLN A 399 18.11 18.74 -5.76
N GLU A 400 18.35 20.00 -6.17
CA GLU A 400 17.93 21.20 -5.44
C GLU A 400 16.93 22.05 -6.25
N GLY A 401 16.31 21.50 -7.29
CA GLY A 401 15.41 22.22 -8.19
C GLY A 401 14.04 21.57 -8.35
N GLY A 402 13.23 22.14 -9.23
CA GLY A 402 11.89 21.66 -9.57
C GLY A 402 10.76 22.35 -8.81
N GLN A 403 9.52 22.08 -9.21
CA GLN A 403 8.33 22.70 -8.62
C GLN A 403 8.21 22.41 -7.13
N MET A 404 7.89 23.45 -6.36
CA MET A 404 7.67 23.39 -4.91
C MET A 404 8.90 22.92 -4.11
N GLN A 405 10.10 23.06 -4.67
CA GLN A 405 11.34 22.95 -3.91
C GLN A 405 11.35 24.06 -2.86
N TYR A 406 11.37 23.72 -1.57
CA TYR A 406 11.33 24.72 -0.50
C TYR A 406 12.48 24.59 0.49
N ARG A 407 13.16 23.44 0.53
CA ARG A 407 14.18 23.14 1.52
C ARG A 407 15.43 22.59 0.84
N VAL A 408 16.56 23.15 1.18
CA VAL A 408 17.89 22.67 0.83
C VAL A 408 18.69 22.54 2.12
N ASP A 409 18.91 21.32 2.57
CA ASP A 409 19.68 21.05 3.79
C ASP A 409 21.16 20.97 3.44
N ARG A 410 21.96 21.82 4.09
CA ARG A 410 23.41 21.82 3.92
C ARG A 410 24.09 21.54 5.25
N ALA A 411 25.12 20.69 5.20
CA ALA A 411 25.98 20.48 6.35
C ALA A 411 26.87 21.72 6.60
N GLU A 412 27.25 21.93 7.86
CA GLU A 412 28.19 22.98 8.20
C GLU A 412 29.51 22.80 7.43
N GLY A 413 29.99 23.87 6.79
CA GLY A 413 31.20 23.86 5.98
C GLY A 413 31.05 23.33 4.56
N GLN A 414 29.86 22.84 4.16
CA GLN A 414 29.60 22.47 2.79
C GLN A 414 29.65 23.70 1.87
N ASN A 415 30.36 23.59 0.73
CA ASN A 415 30.41 24.66 -0.25
C ASN A 415 29.03 24.79 -0.96
N PRO A 416 28.31 25.92 -0.78
CA PRO A 416 26.98 26.12 -1.37
C PRO A 416 26.98 26.28 -2.90
N HIS A 417 28.18 26.48 -3.48
CA HIS A 417 28.33 26.65 -4.94
C HIS A 417 28.56 25.34 -5.69
N VAL A 418 28.55 24.21 -4.96
CA VAL A 418 28.79 22.88 -5.55
C VAL A 418 27.59 21.98 -5.27
N ASN A 419 26.82 21.70 -6.31
CA ASN A 419 25.68 20.77 -6.32
C ASN A 419 25.92 19.60 -7.28
N TYR A 420 27.18 19.17 -7.39
CA TYR A 420 27.62 18.07 -8.24
C TYR A 420 28.78 17.32 -7.58
N GLU A 421 28.95 16.07 -7.94
CA GLU A 421 30.04 15.17 -7.54
C GLU A 421 30.53 14.40 -8.81
N PRO A 422 31.85 14.24 -9.04
CA PRO A 422 32.98 14.61 -8.15
C PRO A 422 33.34 16.10 -8.21
N SER A 423 33.91 16.62 -7.10
CA SER A 423 34.36 18.00 -7.00
C SER A 423 35.60 18.14 -6.10
N ILE A 424 36.55 18.96 -6.53
CA ILE A 424 37.72 19.37 -5.71
C ILE A 424 37.44 20.67 -4.91
N MET A 425 36.35 21.34 -5.19
CA MET A 425 35.95 22.59 -4.53
C MET A 425 35.13 22.37 -3.26
N GLY A 426 34.96 21.16 -2.82
CA GLY A 426 34.05 20.79 -1.74
C GLY A 426 32.67 20.39 -2.31
N GLY A 427 31.68 20.21 -1.45
CA GLY A 427 30.37 19.67 -1.80
C GLY A 427 30.13 18.31 -1.15
N LEU A 428 29.03 17.66 -1.52
CA LEU A 428 28.71 16.30 -1.07
C LEU A 428 29.72 15.30 -1.61
N LYS A 429 29.91 14.21 -0.89
CA LYS A 429 30.75 13.10 -1.31
C LYS A 429 29.96 11.79 -1.15
N GLU A 430 30.33 10.80 -1.96
CA GLU A 430 29.83 9.44 -1.83
C GLU A 430 30.00 8.94 -0.39
N ALA A 431 28.98 8.23 0.09
CA ALA A 431 29.06 7.55 1.39
C ALA A 431 30.04 6.38 1.31
N LYS A 432 30.66 6.05 2.43
CA LYS A 432 31.36 4.79 2.56
C LYS A 432 30.31 3.68 2.69
N GLN A 433 30.55 2.61 1.97
CA GLN A 433 29.71 1.43 2.06
C GLN A 433 29.97 0.69 3.37
N ASP A 434 28.89 0.33 4.07
CA ASP A 434 28.91 -0.59 5.20
C ASP A 434 28.61 -2.02 4.67
N GLY A 435 29.44 -3.01 5.04
CA GLY A 435 29.28 -4.40 4.59
C GLY A 435 29.71 -4.66 3.13
N LYS A 436 29.54 -5.89 2.68
CA LYS A 436 29.83 -6.31 1.30
C LYS A 436 28.58 -6.21 0.42
N ASP A 437 28.78 -5.79 -0.83
CA ASP A 437 27.72 -5.79 -1.83
C ASP A 437 27.17 -7.20 -2.04
N HIS A 438 25.87 -7.28 -2.27
CA HIS A 438 25.26 -8.41 -2.93
C HIS A 438 25.52 -8.27 -4.44
N THR A 439 26.27 -9.20 -5.00
CA THR A 439 26.63 -9.21 -6.43
C THR A 439 26.06 -10.47 -7.09
N PRO A 440 24.77 -10.49 -7.45
CA PRO A 440 24.17 -11.66 -8.09
C PRO A 440 24.79 -11.90 -9.46
N HIS A 441 25.05 -13.18 -9.76
CA HIS A 441 25.41 -13.58 -11.13
C HIS A 441 24.13 -13.60 -11.97
N VAL A 442 24.17 -13.00 -13.18
CA VAL A 442 23.06 -12.99 -14.12
C VAL A 442 23.54 -13.55 -15.46
N GLU A 443 22.88 -14.60 -15.95
CA GLU A 443 23.15 -15.21 -17.25
C GLU A 443 21.84 -15.53 -17.96
N GLY A 444 21.72 -15.19 -19.24
CA GLY A 444 20.54 -15.50 -20.03
C GLY A 444 20.37 -14.65 -21.28
N GLU A 445 19.38 -14.99 -22.08
CA GLU A 445 18.98 -14.24 -23.27
C GLU A 445 17.87 -13.24 -22.94
N VAL A 446 17.94 -12.04 -23.52
CA VAL A 446 16.85 -11.05 -23.42
C VAL A 446 15.69 -11.47 -24.33
N LYS A 447 14.61 -12.00 -23.76
CA LYS A 447 13.44 -12.49 -24.49
C LYS A 447 12.12 -12.21 -23.76
N ARG A 448 11.01 -12.29 -24.50
CA ARG A 448 9.65 -12.28 -23.94
C ARG A 448 9.21 -13.71 -23.71
N GLU A 449 9.16 -14.11 -22.45
CA GLU A 449 8.82 -15.47 -22.05
C GLU A 449 8.11 -15.49 -20.70
N ALA A 450 7.17 -16.40 -20.56
CA ALA A 450 6.56 -16.69 -19.25
C ALA A 450 7.59 -17.39 -18.35
N ILE A 451 7.46 -17.23 -17.04
CA ILE A 451 8.25 -18.01 -16.09
C ILE A 451 7.80 -19.48 -16.12
N ASP A 452 8.76 -20.37 -15.92
CA ASP A 452 8.49 -21.81 -15.80
C ASP A 452 7.86 -22.20 -14.46
N ARG A 453 7.54 -23.49 -14.30
CA ARG A 453 7.03 -24.07 -13.04
C ARG A 453 5.86 -23.31 -12.43
N THR A 454 4.88 -22.99 -13.23
CA THR A 454 3.72 -22.17 -12.84
C THR A 454 2.46 -22.99 -12.67
N ASN A 455 2.47 -24.10 -11.98
CA ASN A 455 1.24 -24.83 -11.71
C ASN A 455 0.11 -23.88 -11.24
N ASN A 456 -0.72 -23.43 -12.19
CA ASN A 456 -1.73 -22.38 -11.96
C ASN A 456 -2.88 -22.84 -11.07
N PHE A 457 -3.08 -24.14 -10.93
CA PHE A 457 -4.29 -24.70 -10.31
C PHE A 457 -4.02 -25.43 -8.99
N GLY A 458 -2.82 -25.96 -8.78
CA GLY A 458 -2.50 -26.79 -7.62
C GLY A 458 -2.79 -26.09 -6.30
N GLN A 459 -2.21 -24.91 -6.10
CA GLN A 459 -2.42 -24.13 -4.87
C GLN A 459 -3.85 -23.56 -4.76
N ALA A 460 -4.52 -23.25 -5.86
CA ALA A 460 -5.92 -22.84 -5.84
C ALA A 460 -6.82 -23.98 -5.30
N GLY A 461 -6.59 -25.20 -5.75
CA GLY A 461 -7.29 -26.38 -5.24
C GLY A 461 -6.96 -26.69 -3.79
N GLU A 462 -5.69 -26.53 -3.39
CA GLU A 462 -5.31 -26.73 -2.00
C GLU A 462 -5.95 -25.69 -1.07
N THR A 463 -5.98 -24.43 -1.46
CA THR A 463 -6.68 -23.37 -0.74
C THR A 463 -8.18 -23.70 -0.59
N TYR A 464 -8.83 -24.12 -1.68
CA TYR A 464 -10.22 -24.56 -1.63
C TYR A 464 -10.44 -25.70 -0.63
N ARG A 465 -9.56 -26.71 -0.59
CA ARG A 465 -9.66 -27.83 0.37
C ARG A 465 -9.39 -27.43 1.82
N ARG A 466 -8.49 -26.44 2.04
CA ARG A 466 -8.17 -25.90 3.38
C ARG A 466 -9.28 -25.01 3.93
N PHE A 467 -10.12 -24.42 3.09
CA PHE A 467 -11.28 -23.66 3.55
C PHE A 467 -12.23 -24.52 4.38
N THR A 468 -12.82 -23.91 5.41
CA THR A 468 -13.94 -24.51 6.16
C THR A 468 -15.13 -24.76 5.24
N GLN A 469 -16.10 -25.55 5.67
CA GLN A 469 -17.32 -25.79 4.88
C GLN A 469 -18.09 -24.49 4.65
N PHE A 470 -18.11 -23.59 5.66
CA PHE A 470 -18.71 -22.28 5.55
C PHE A 470 -18.04 -21.45 4.45
N GLU A 471 -16.71 -21.31 4.50
CA GLU A 471 -15.95 -20.54 3.51
C GLU A 471 -16.13 -21.07 2.08
N ARG A 472 -16.16 -22.41 1.91
CA ARG A 472 -16.46 -23.03 0.61
C ARG A 472 -17.87 -22.70 0.13
N ASN A 473 -18.86 -22.71 1.03
CA ASN A 473 -20.24 -22.39 0.67
C ASN A 473 -20.37 -20.93 0.22
N GLU A 474 -19.80 -19.99 0.99
CA GLU A 474 -19.76 -18.57 0.64
C GLU A 474 -19.05 -18.34 -0.69
N LEU A 475 -17.87 -18.96 -0.90
CA LEU A 475 -17.13 -18.89 -2.15
C LEU A 475 -18.00 -19.29 -3.35
N ILE A 476 -18.64 -20.47 -3.28
CA ILE A 476 -19.49 -20.97 -4.37
C ILE A 476 -20.68 -20.03 -4.61
N THR A 477 -21.34 -19.57 -3.55
CA THR A 477 -22.49 -18.64 -3.65
C THR A 477 -22.08 -17.33 -4.32
N ASN A 478 -20.98 -16.73 -3.88
CA ASN A 478 -20.49 -15.47 -4.43
C ASN A 478 -20.06 -15.59 -5.90
N LEU A 479 -19.39 -16.68 -6.26
CA LEU A 479 -19.01 -16.97 -7.65
C LEU A 479 -20.24 -17.15 -8.54
N VAL A 480 -21.21 -17.99 -8.10
CA VAL A 480 -22.43 -18.23 -8.86
C VAL A 480 -23.23 -16.96 -9.07
N ASN A 481 -23.37 -16.11 -8.04
CA ASN A 481 -24.10 -14.85 -8.15
C ASN A 481 -23.51 -13.94 -9.23
N THR A 482 -22.19 -13.85 -9.33
CA THR A 482 -21.55 -13.00 -10.34
C THR A 482 -21.51 -13.68 -11.71
N LEU A 483 -21.10 -14.97 -11.78
CA LEU A 483 -20.99 -15.70 -13.04
C LEU A 483 -22.33 -15.93 -13.73
N SER A 484 -23.45 -16.01 -12.98
CA SER A 484 -24.79 -16.18 -13.58
C SER A 484 -25.20 -15.04 -14.50
N THR A 485 -24.58 -13.85 -14.37
CA THR A 485 -24.81 -12.70 -15.24
C THR A 485 -23.89 -12.67 -16.46
N CYS A 486 -22.87 -13.54 -16.50
CA CYS A 486 -21.89 -13.61 -17.59
C CYS A 486 -22.41 -14.51 -18.74
N ARG A 487 -21.87 -14.29 -19.94
CA ARG A 487 -22.13 -15.18 -21.08
C ARG A 487 -21.61 -16.59 -20.84
N LYS A 488 -22.21 -17.54 -21.56
CA LYS A 488 -21.98 -18.97 -21.35
C LYS A 488 -20.53 -19.40 -21.55
N GLU A 489 -19.84 -18.83 -22.51
CA GLU A 489 -18.44 -19.11 -22.82
C GLU A 489 -17.50 -18.79 -21.64
N ILE A 490 -17.76 -17.69 -20.95
CA ILE A 490 -17.02 -17.31 -19.73
C ILE A 490 -17.33 -18.27 -18.59
N GLN A 491 -18.61 -18.60 -18.40
CA GLN A 491 -19.01 -19.59 -17.38
C GLN A 491 -18.30 -20.93 -17.59
N ASP A 492 -18.30 -21.44 -18.82
CA ASP A 492 -17.71 -22.73 -19.16
C ASP A 492 -16.19 -22.74 -18.93
N GLN A 493 -15.49 -21.67 -19.33
CA GLN A 493 -14.06 -21.55 -19.11
C GLN A 493 -13.71 -21.46 -17.60
N MET A 494 -14.51 -20.74 -16.82
CA MET A 494 -14.31 -20.67 -15.37
C MET A 494 -14.58 -22.01 -14.68
N ILE A 495 -15.63 -22.72 -15.08
CA ILE A 495 -15.90 -24.10 -14.59
C ILE A 495 -14.70 -25.01 -14.89
N GLU A 496 -14.14 -24.93 -16.09
CA GLU A 496 -12.94 -25.68 -16.46
C GLU A 496 -11.74 -25.33 -15.57
N ASN A 497 -11.47 -24.06 -15.34
CA ASN A 497 -10.38 -23.59 -14.49
C ASN A 497 -10.56 -24.08 -13.03
N PHE A 498 -11.77 -23.95 -12.47
CA PHE A 498 -12.06 -24.46 -11.12
C PHE A 498 -12.01 -26.00 -11.03
N THR A 499 -12.41 -26.70 -12.09
CA THR A 499 -12.32 -28.18 -12.15
C THR A 499 -10.85 -28.64 -12.17
N LYS A 500 -9.97 -27.92 -12.87
CA LYS A 500 -8.52 -28.17 -12.86
C LYS A 500 -7.90 -27.92 -11.49
N ALA A 501 -8.43 -26.97 -10.73
CA ALA A 501 -8.01 -26.72 -9.36
C ALA A 501 -8.49 -27.84 -8.42
N ASP A 502 -9.78 -28.14 -8.44
CA ASP A 502 -10.36 -29.24 -7.68
C ASP A 502 -11.70 -29.69 -8.33
N PRO A 503 -11.92 -31.02 -8.57
CA PRO A 503 -13.14 -31.50 -9.20
C PRO A 503 -14.44 -31.15 -8.46
N ASP A 504 -14.44 -31.12 -7.11
CA ASP A 504 -15.60 -30.69 -6.31
C ASP A 504 -15.88 -29.19 -6.49
N TYR A 505 -14.84 -28.40 -6.56
CA TYR A 505 -14.94 -26.95 -6.77
C TYR A 505 -15.66 -26.64 -8.08
N GLY A 506 -15.16 -27.15 -9.21
CA GLY A 506 -15.78 -26.96 -10.51
C GLY A 506 -17.20 -27.51 -10.60
N LYS A 507 -17.44 -28.73 -10.06
CA LYS A 507 -18.76 -29.34 -10.01
C LYS A 507 -19.77 -28.46 -9.27
N ARG A 508 -19.43 -27.95 -8.10
CA ARG A 508 -20.33 -27.13 -7.28
C ARG A 508 -20.67 -25.80 -7.96
N VAL A 509 -19.71 -25.17 -8.63
CA VAL A 509 -19.96 -23.95 -9.42
C VAL A 509 -20.91 -24.27 -10.58
N ALA A 510 -20.67 -25.35 -11.33
CA ALA A 510 -21.53 -25.76 -12.44
C ALA A 510 -22.98 -26.07 -12.01
N GLU A 511 -23.15 -26.78 -10.89
CA GLU A 511 -24.47 -27.07 -10.32
C GLU A 511 -25.19 -25.82 -9.84
N GLY A 512 -24.43 -24.87 -9.23
CA GLY A 512 -24.95 -23.58 -8.81
C GLY A 512 -25.45 -22.73 -10.00
N LEU A 513 -24.67 -22.63 -11.05
CA LEU A 513 -25.04 -21.92 -12.27
C LEU A 513 -26.26 -22.53 -12.98
N LYS A 514 -26.35 -23.87 -13.02
CA LYS A 514 -27.53 -24.56 -13.54
C LYS A 514 -28.79 -24.20 -12.74
N LYS A 515 -28.74 -24.22 -11.41
CA LYS A 515 -29.86 -23.82 -10.55
C LYS A 515 -30.24 -22.35 -10.74
N ALA A 516 -29.24 -21.46 -10.89
CA ALA A 516 -29.45 -20.06 -11.14
C ALA A 516 -30.20 -19.83 -12.46
N SER A 517 -29.84 -20.54 -13.53
CA SER A 517 -30.52 -20.45 -14.83
C SER A 517 -31.97 -20.96 -14.79
N GLU A 518 -32.23 -22.01 -14.02
CA GLU A 518 -33.58 -22.57 -13.82
C GLU A 518 -34.48 -21.60 -13.00
N ASN A 519 -33.92 -20.88 -12.04
CA ASN A 519 -34.64 -19.92 -11.18
C ASN A 519 -34.85 -18.55 -11.84
N ASN A 520 -34.00 -18.13 -12.77
CA ASN A 520 -34.20 -16.88 -13.54
C ASN A 520 -35.47 -16.92 -14.42
N SER A 521 -36.05 -18.11 -14.62
CA SER A 521 -37.43 -18.23 -15.13
C SER A 521 -38.49 -17.81 -14.07
N ASN A 522 -38.13 -17.62 -12.78
CA ASN A 522 -39.06 -17.39 -11.64
C ASN A 522 -38.72 -16.18 -10.75
N GLY A 523 -37.79 -15.28 -11.12
CA GLY A 523 -37.40 -14.10 -10.32
C GLY A 523 -36.09 -14.29 -9.51
N PRO A 524 -35.55 -13.24 -8.87
CA PRO A 524 -34.24 -13.26 -8.24
C PRO A 524 -34.15 -14.25 -7.08
N ILE A 525 -33.00 -14.96 -6.99
CA ILE A 525 -32.72 -15.95 -5.97
C ILE A 525 -32.62 -15.27 -4.60
N GLY A 526 -33.50 -15.68 -3.66
CA GLY A 526 -33.42 -15.27 -2.27
C GLY A 526 -32.13 -15.78 -1.59
N THR A 527 -31.52 -14.92 -0.79
CA THR A 527 -30.36 -15.22 0.04
C THR A 527 -30.65 -16.30 1.07
N THR A 528 -29.70 -17.21 1.29
CA THR A 528 -29.75 -18.26 2.33
C THR A 528 -30.05 -17.69 3.72
N ASP A 529 -30.67 -18.52 4.58
CA ASP A 529 -31.11 -18.18 5.93
C ASP A 529 -29.92 -17.68 6.80
N THR A 530 -29.96 -16.41 7.18
CA THR A 530 -28.79 -15.62 7.58
C THR A 530 -28.45 -15.71 9.04
N GLU A 531 -29.40 -16.04 9.92
CA GLU A 531 -29.10 -16.25 11.36
C GLU A 531 -28.25 -17.53 11.57
N GLN A 532 -28.48 -18.54 10.76
CA GLN A 532 -27.72 -19.80 10.82
C GLN A 532 -26.31 -19.64 10.26
N ALA A 533 -26.15 -18.86 9.17
CA ALA A 533 -24.85 -18.55 8.57
C ALA A 533 -23.98 -17.65 9.47
N ALA A 534 -24.57 -16.65 10.12
CA ALA A 534 -23.85 -15.77 11.05
C ALA A 534 -23.36 -16.52 12.30
N LYS A 535 -24.19 -17.41 12.87
CA LYS A 535 -23.79 -18.26 14.01
C LYS A 535 -22.68 -19.26 13.62
N GLN A 536 -22.71 -19.77 12.39
CA GLN A 536 -21.69 -20.67 11.89
C GLN A 536 -20.38 -19.94 11.61
N ALA A 537 -20.44 -18.68 11.11
CA ALA A 537 -19.26 -17.84 10.91
C ALA A 537 -18.56 -17.50 12.26
N GLU A 538 -19.32 -17.24 13.33
CA GLU A 538 -18.76 -17.03 14.67
C GLU A 538 -18.09 -18.28 15.25
N GLN A 539 -18.60 -19.47 14.93
CA GLN A 539 -18.05 -20.75 15.41
C GLN A 539 -16.86 -21.24 14.61
N GLU A 540 -16.76 -20.86 13.32
CA GLU A 540 -15.74 -21.32 12.39
C GLU A 540 -14.69 -20.24 12.07
N SER A 541 -14.72 -19.08 12.77
CA SER A 541 -13.69 -18.02 12.58
C SER A 541 -12.33 -18.54 13.01
N HIS A 542 -11.34 -18.43 12.13
CA HIS A 542 -9.97 -18.75 12.47
C HIS A 542 -9.40 -17.65 13.40
N PRO A 543 -8.95 -17.99 14.62
CA PRO A 543 -8.34 -17.01 15.52
C PRO A 543 -6.99 -16.49 14.99
N SER A 544 -6.38 -17.20 14.06
CA SER A 544 -5.14 -16.86 13.36
C SER A 544 -5.20 -17.27 11.90
N ASP A 545 -4.30 -16.69 11.08
CA ASP A 545 -4.17 -17.03 9.66
C ASP A 545 -3.63 -18.46 9.49
N PRO A 546 -4.39 -19.41 8.87
CA PRO A 546 -3.97 -20.78 8.70
C PRO A 546 -3.03 -21.00 7.49
N TYR A 547 -2.75 -19.95 6.68
CA TYR A 547 -1.98 -20.05 5.42
C TYR A 547 -0.57 -19.50 5.52
#